data_72e7cdc88f52269bb9182d923405654d
#
_entry.id   72e7cdc88f52269bb9182d923405654d
#
_cell.length_a   1.000
_cell.length_b   1.000
_cell.length_c   1.000
_cell.angle_alpha   90.00
_cell.angle_beta   90.00
_cell.angle_gamma   90.00
#
_symmetry.space_group_name_H-M   'P 1'
#
loop_
_entity.id
_entity.type
_entity.pdbx_description
1 polymer ?
#
loop_
_entity_poly.entity_id
_entity_poly.type
_entity_poly.pdbx_seq_one_letter_code
_entity_poly.pdbx_strand_id
1 'polypeptide(L)'
;MKLNRYNNNLINDDDSFKLKNVIIIVVIIMLVLVSFYFITKYVLEHKKDNTPRVESVIDRELIMLGQLFNRPDTEYYVIAYNKSGKSKDIYNKYIEKYNSKDNHIKFYEINLEDEFNKKFISDKSNIVSDINELKVSGDTLFRIKDKNIEEYKEGTSNISSYLKEISA
;
A
#
# COMPACT_ATOMS: atom_id res chain seq x y z
N MET A 1 -10.18 -92.07 -23.09
CA MET A 1 -9.12 -91.01 -22.88
C MET A 1 -9.84 -89.68 -22.89
N LYS A 2 -10.20 -89.10 -21.70
CA LYS A 2 -10.91 -87.81 -21.56
C LYS A 2 -9.87 -86.75 -21.31
N LEU A 3 -9.70 -85.79 -22.24
CA LEU A 3 -8.87 -84.61 -22.12
C LEU A 3 -9.61 -83.55 -21.26
N ASN A 4 -9.03 -83.22 -20.11
CA ASN A 4 -9.43 -82.11 -19.26
C ASN A 4 -9.15 -80.78 -20.01
N ARG A 5 -10.24 -80.06 -20.36
CA ARG A 5 -10.12 -78.62 -20.70
C ARG A 5 -9.92 -77.84 -19.42
N TYR A 6 -8.77 -77.36 -19.21
CA TYR A 6 -8.48 -76.34 -18.19
C TYR A 6 -9.18 -75.04 -18.56
N ASN A 7 -10.00 -74.58 -17.66
CA ASN A 7 -10.77 -73.35 -17.81
C ASN A 7 -9.86 -72.13 -17.47
N ASN A 8 -9.38 -71.42 -18.51
CA ASN A 8 -8.48 -70.25 -18.40
C ASN A 8 -9.23 -68.94 -18.10
N ASN A 9 -10.43 -68.97 -17.51
CA ASN A 9 -11.26 -67.76 -17.33
C ASN A 9 -11.24 -67.15 -15.93
N LEU A 10 -10.27 -67.52 -15.05
CA LEU A 10 -10.29 -67.05 -13.67
C LEU A 10 -9.22 -65.99 -13.34
N ILE A 11 -8.43 -65.51 -14.33
CA ILE A 11 -7.32 -64.59 -14.03
C ILE A 11 -7.62 -63.12 -14.42
N ASN A 12 -8.71 -62.84 -15.19
CA ASN A 12 -8.90 -61.50 -15.77
C ASN A 12 -9.91 -60.59 -15.05
N ASP A 13 -10.69 -61.08 -14.08
CA ASP A 13 -11.70 -60.24 -13.44
C ASP A 13 -11.15 -59.36 -12.30
N ASP A 14 -10.18 -59.85 -11.56
CA ASP A 14 -9.63 -59.14 -10.42
C ASP A 14 -8.69 -57.96 -10.85
N ASP A 15 -7.99 -58.12 -11.95
CA ASP A 15 -7.13 -57.06 -12.51
C ASP A 15 -7.93 -55.99 -13.24
N SER A 16 -9.03 -56.35 -13.89
CA SER A 16 -9.94 -55.39 -14.53
C SER A 16 -10.65 -54.51 -13.51
N PHE A 17 -11.02 -55.09 -12.35
CA PHE A 17 -11.64 -54.35 -11.25
C PHE A 17 -10.64 -53.35 -10.60
N LYS A 18 -9.40 -53.77 -10.41
CA LYS A 18 -8.35 -52.90 -9.90
C LYS A 18 -8.03 -51.76 -10.87
N LEU A 19 -7.95 -52.02 -12.16
CA LEU A 19 -7.73 -51.02 -13.20
C LEU A 19 -8.84 -49.99 -13.27
N LYS A 20 -10.11 -50.40 -13.18
CA LYS A 20 -11.27 -49.52 -13.14
C LYS A 20 -11.20 -48.58 -11.93
N ASN A 21 -10.86 -49.09 -10.75
CA ASN A 21 -10.74 -48.28 -9.53
C ASN A 21 -9.62 -47.24 -9.64
N VAL A 22 -8.49 -47.62 -10.23
CA VAL A 22 -7.36 -46.68 -10.49
C VAL A 22 -7.79 -45.57 -11.46
N ILE A 23 -8.50 -45.90 -12.52
CA ILE A 23 -9.03 -44.93 -13.50
C ILE A 23 -10.01 -43.97 -12.81
N ILE A 24 -10.90 -44.46 -11.96
CA ILE A 24 -11.85 -43.61 -11.21
C ILE A 24 -11.09 -42.64 -10.30
N ILE A 25 -10.08 -43.09 -9.58
CA ILE A 25 -9.25 -42.24 -8.71
C ILE A 25 -8.56 -41.13 -9.54
N VAL A 26 -7.98 -41.48 -10.68
CA VAL A 26 -7.34 -40.50 -11.57
C VAL A 26 -8.33 -39.44 -12.07
N VAL A 27 -9.54 -39.89 -12.47
CA VAL A 27 -10.60 -38.97 -12.91
C VAL A 27 -11.03 -38.03 -11.78
N ILE A 28 -11.16 -38.52 -10.55
CA ILE A 28 -11.51 -37.69 -9.39
C ILE A 28 -10.42 -36.63 -9.14
N ILE A 29 -9.14 -37.05 -9.17
CA ILE A 29 -8.02 -36.11 -9.00
C ILE A 29 -8.04 -35.04 -10.08
N MET A 30 -8.25 -35.39 -11.34
CA MET A 30 -8.35 -34.41 -12.44
C MET A 30 -9.53 -33.46 -12.25
N LEU A 31 -10.70 -33.92 -11.80
CA LEU A 31 -11.82 -33.04 -11.52
C LEU A 31 -11.53 -32.07 -10.38
N VAL A 32 -10.80 -32.48 -9.34
CA VAL A 32 -10.40 -31.63 -8.25
C VAL A 32 -9.42 -30.54 -8.75
N LEU A 33 -8.43 -30.90 -9.55
CA LEU A 33 -7.47 -29.94 -10.11
C LEU A 33 -8.14 -28.92 -11.03
N VAL A 34 -9.08 -29.37 -11.88
CA VAL A 34 -9.87 -28.47 -12.73
C VAL A 34 -10.74 -27.53 -11.89
N SER A 35 -11.35 -28.03 -10.82
CA SER A 35 -12.14 -27.20 -9.91
C SER A 35 -11.28 -26.13 -9.22
N PHE A 36 -10.09 -26.48 -8.75
CA PHE A 36 -9.13 -25.49 -8.18
C PHE A 36 -8.70 -24.45 -9.22
N TYR A 37 -8.48 -24.85 -10.46
CA TYR A 37 -8.15 -23.90 -11.53
C TYR A 37 -9.28 -22.89 -11.74
N PHE A 38 -10.52 -23.33 -11.83
CA PHE A 38 -11.67 -22.42 -12.00
C PHE A 38 -11.89 -21.52 -10.79
N ILE A 39 -11.75 -22.03 -9.57
CA ILE A 39 -11.86 -21.22 -8.34
C ILE A 39 -10.77 -20.17 -8.32
N THR A 40 -9.52 -20.54 -8.60
CA THR A 40 -8.39 -19.60 -8.62
C THR A 40 -8.59 -18.52 -9.68
N LYS A 41 -9.02 -18.91 -10.88
CA LYS A 41 -9.30 -17.97 -11.96
C LYS A 41 -10.43 -17.02 -11.58
N TYR A 42 -11.53 -17.53 -11.03
CA TYR A 42 -12.67 -16.73 -10.60
C TYR A 42 -12.30 -15.74 -9.50
N VAL A 43 -11.52 -16.18 -8.49
CA VAL A 43 -11.06 -15.33 -7.39
C VAL A 43 -10.10 -14.24 -7.91
N LEU A 44 -9.21 -14.58 -8.85
CA LEU A 44 -8.28 -13.60 -9.43
C LEU A 44 -9.00 -12.56 -10.31
N GLU A 45 -9.99 -12.99 -11.10
CA GLU A 45 -10.79 -12.09 -11.94
C GLU A 45 -11.66 -11.15 -11.06
N HIS A 46 -12.29 -11.68 -10.01
CA HIS A 46 -13.13 -10.87 -9.10
C HIS A 46 -12.29 -9.98 -8.16
N LYS A 47 -11.05 -10.36 -7.84
CA LYS A 47 -10.14 -9.45 -7.10
C LYS A 47 -9.69 -8.27 -7.94
N LYS A 48 -9.65 -8.37 -9.26
CA LYS A 48 -9.34 -7.22 -10.13
C LYS A 48 -10.43 -6.15 -10.12
N ASP A 49 -11.69 -6.53 -9.93
CA ASP A 49 -12.81 -5.58 -9.91
C ASP A 49 -13.04 -4.96 -8.51
N ASN A 50 -12.51 -5.60 -7.44
CA ASN A 50 -12.63 -5.12 -6.06
C ASN A 50 -11.33 -4.53 -5.50
N THR A 51 -10.26 -4.42 -6.28
CA THR A 51 -9.24 -3.44 -5.92
C THR A 51 -9.94 -2.09 -6.01
N PRO A 52 -10.05 -1.32 -4.92
CA PRO A 52 -10.46 0.06 -5.06
C PRO A 52 -9.54 0.61 -6.15
N ARG A 53 -10.14 1.17 -7.20
CA ARG A 53 -9.41 1.94 -8.19
C ARG A 53 -8.56 2.87 -7.34
N VAL A 54 -7.29 2.57 -7.24
CA VAL A 54 -6.33 3.51 -6.68
C VAL A 54 -6.38 4.62 -7.72
N GLU A 55 -7.30 5.57 -7.48
CA GLU A 55 -7.17 6.88 -8.09
C GLU A 55 -5.71 7.19 -7.91
N SER A 56 -5.07 7.61 -8.96
CA SER A 56 -3.63 7.87 -8.98
C SER A 56 -3.30 8.58 -7.68
N VAL A 57 -2.90 7.81 -6.67
CA VAL A 57 -2.29 8.36 -5.48
C VAL A 57 -1.08 9.04 -6.07
N ILE A 58 -1.13 10.34 -6.15
CA ILE A 58 0.06 11.15 -6.40
C ILE A 58 0.97 10.69 -5.26
N ASP A 59 1.95 9.88 -5.64
CA ASP A 59 2.80 9.16 -4.69
C ASP A 59 3.70 10.23 -4.05
N ARG A 60 3.10 10.93 -3.06
CA ARG A 60 3.84 11.87 -2.25
C ARG A 60 4.87 11.06 -1.52
N GLU A 61 6.11 11.32 -1.81
CA GLU A 61 7.19 10.56 -1.23
C GLU A 61 7.12 10.69 0.30
N LEU A 62 6.84 9.56 0.95
CA LEU A 62 6.80 9.47 2.40
C LEU A 62 8.22 9.52 2.94
N ILE A 63 8.49 10.46 3.83
CA ILE A 63 9.78 10.63 4.48
C ILE A 63 9.64 10.59 6.00
N MET A 64 10.76 10.46 6.71
CA MET A 64 10.81 10.59 8.16
C MET A 64 11.23 12.01 8.56
N LEU A 65 10.83 12.47 9.75
CA LEU A 65 11.24 13.78 10.28
C LEU A 65 12.75 13.94 10.29
N GLY A 66 13.51 12.89 10.61
CA GLY A 66 14.95 12.90 10.55
C GLY A 66 15.55 13.17 9.16
N GLN A 67 14.74 13.09 8.10
CA GLN A 67 15.15 13.36 6.72
C GLN A 67 14.66 14.71 6.20
N LEU A 68 14.08 15.55 7.08
CA LEU A 68 13.44 16.81 6.72
C LEU A 68 14.35 17.70 5.86
N PHE A 69 15.64 17.77 6.17
CA PHE A 69 16.62 18.61 5.46
C PHE A 69 17.48 17.84 4.46
N ASN A 70 17.23 16.54 4.29
CA ASN A 70 18.06 15.69 3.44
C ASN A 70 17.30 15.25 2.19
N ARG A 71 16.81 16.22 1.42
CA ARG A 71 16.16 16.01 0.12
C ARG A 71 17.02 16.56 -1.01
N PRO A 72 16.90 16.02 -2.24
CA PRO A 72 17.65 16.49 -3.40
C PRO A 72 17.17 17.86 -3.92
N ASP A 73 15.91 18.20 -3.63
CA ASP A 73 15.30 19.44 -4.11
C ASP A 73 15.82 20.63 -3.31
N THR A 74 16.03 21.76 -3.98
CA THR A 74 16.48 23.03 -3.36
C THR A 74 15.36 23.67 -2.56
N GLU A 75 14.11 23.52 -3.03
CA GLU A 75 12.91 24.04 -2.39
C GLU A 75 11.79 23.00 -2.45
N TYR A 76 11.13 22.76 -1.31
CA TYR A 76 10.03 21.79 -1.20
C TYR A 76 9.18 22.06 0.02
N TYR A 77 7.94 21.54 -0.05
CA TYR A 77 7.04 21.47 1.10
C TYR A 77 7.15 20.11 1.78
N VAL A 78 7.00 20.11 3.11
CA VAL A 78 6.86 18.88 3.90
C VAL A 78 5.67 19.04 4.84
N ILE A 79 4.69 18.13 4.73
CA ILE A 79 3.55 18.11 5.63
C ILE A 79 3.67 16.91 6.58
N ALA A 80 3.74 17.20 7.88
CA ALA A 80 3.76 16.21 8.97
C ALA A 80 2.39 16.18 9.63
N TYR A 81 1.73 15.03 9.67
CA TYR A 81 0.41 14.87 10.26
C TYR A 81 0.12 13.40 10.62
N ASN A 82 -0.92 13.16 11.42
CA ASN A 82 -1.38 11.82 11.74
C ASN A 82 -2.21 11.26 10.58
N LYS A 83 -1.73 10.19 9.93
CA LYS A 83 -2.41 9.58 8.77
C LYS A 83 -3.79 8.99 9.09
N SER A 84 -4.06 8.61 10.34
CA SER A 84 -5.37 8.20 10.82
C SER A 84 -6.28 9.39 11.18
N GLY A 85 -5.73 10.60 11.20
CA GLY A 85 -6.45 11.82 11.60
C GLY A 85 -7.41 12.33 10.52
N LYS A 86 -8.45 13.08 10.99
CA LYS A 86 -9.47 13.69 10.10
C LYS A 86 -8.90 14.78 9.17
N SER A 87 -7.73 15.32 9.48
CA SER A 87 -7.07 16.37 8.69
C SER A 87 -6.53 15.86 7.34
N LYS A 88 -6.27 14.56 7.23
CA LYS A 88 -5.73 13.92 6.02
C LYS A 88 -6.51 14.29 4.75
N ASP A 89 -7.83 14.10 4.75
CA ASP A 89 -8.65 14.32 3.56
C ASP A 89 -8.68 15.79 3.14
N ILE A 90 -8.63 16.69 4.13
CA ILE A 90 -8.58 18.15 3.91
C ILE A 90 -7.25 18.51 3.22
N TYR A 91 -6.12 18.01 3.75
CA TYR A 91 -4.82 18.30 3.19
C TYR A 91 -4.67 17.71 1.79
N ASN A 92 -5.06 16.47 1.60
CA ASN A 92 -5.02 15.79 0.32
C ASN A 92 -5.71 16.59 -0.78
N LYS A 93 -6.94 17.04 -0.52
CA LYS A 93 -7.72 17.82 -1.48
C LYS A 93 -6.98 19.08 -1.96
N TYR A 94 -6.35 19.83 -1.07
CA TYR A 94 -5.66 21.06 -1.46
C TYR A 94 -4.30 20.79 -2.10
N ILE A 95 -3.57 19.79 -1.62
CA ILE A 95 -2.28 19.42 -2.20
C ILE A 95 -2.45 18.84 -3.60
N GLU A 96 -3.47 18.03 -3.86
CA GLU A 96 -3.81 17.55 -5.20
C GLU A 96 -4.11 18.71 -6.15
N LYS A 97 -4.92 19.68 -5.71
CA LYS A 97 -5.19 20.88 -6.50
C LYS A 97 -3.93 21.71 -6.75
N TYR A 98 -3.04 21.84 -5.79
CA TYR A 98 -1.76 22.53 -5.94
C TYR A 98 -0.85 21.81 -6.94
N ASN A 99 -0.73 20.48 -6.82
CA ASN A 99 0.10 19.65 -7.70
C ASN A 99 -0.42 19.58 -9.16
N SER A 100 -1.68 19.95 -9.40
CA SER A 100 -2.21 20.07 -10.77
C SER A 100 -1.75 21.33 -11.51
N LYS A 101 -1.02 22.24 -10.87
CA LYS A 101 -0.45 23.44 -11.50
C LYS A 101 0.88 23.11 -12.19
N ASP A 102 1.17 23.75 -13.31
CA ASP A 102 2.37 23.47 -14.12
C ASP A 102 3.69 23.75 -13.37
N ASN A 103 3.72 24.75 -12.47
CA ASN A 103 4.91 25.14 -11.73
C ASN A 103 4.71 25.00 -10.22
N HIS A 104 4.55 23.76 -9.75
CA HIS A 104 4.39 23.46 -8.34
C HIS A 104 5.71 23.04 -7.68
N ILE A 105 5.88 23.43 -6.43
CA ILE A 105 6.97 22.95 -5.57
C ILE A 105 6.59 21.57 -5.05
N LYS A 106 7.53 20.64 -5.02
CA LYS A 106 7.30 19.24 -4.60
C LYS A 106 6.82 19.16 -3.16
N PHE A 107 5.87 18.25 -2.89
CA PHE A 107 5.39 17.93 -1.55
C PHE A 107 5.93 16.59 -1.07
N TYR A 108 6.41 16.56 0.16
CA TYR A 108 6.73 15.35 0.93
C TYR A 108 5.76 15.18 2.08
N GLU A 109 5.53 13.95 2.50
CA GLU A 109 4.67 13.61 3.63
C GLU A 109 5.47 12.97 4.78
N ILE A 110 5.07 13.27 6.00
CA ILE A 110 5.56 12.61 7.22
C ILE A 110 4.36 12.10 8.00
N ASN A 111 4.37 10.81 8.32
CA ASN A 111 3.41 10.24 9.25
C ASN A 111 3.92 10.39 10.69
N LEU A 112 3.27 11.23 11.50
CA LEU A 112 3.64 11.42 12.90
C LEU A 112 3.36 10.19 13.79
N GLU A 113 2.53 9.25 13.33
CA GLU A 113 2.24 8.00 14.04
C GLU A 113 3.39 6.98 13.92
N ASP A 114 4.33 7.21 12.98
CA ASP A 114 5.47 6.32 12.80
C ASP A 114 6.42 6.37 14.01
N GLU A 115 6.82 5.20 14.47
CA GLU A 115 7.73 5.02 15.62
C GLU A 115 9.04 5.80 15.48
N PHE A 116 9.60 5.88 14.26
CA PHE A 116 10.85 6.59 13.99
C PHE A 116 10.72 8.11 14.15
N ASN A 117 9.50 8.63 14.11
CA ASN A 117 9.22 10.06 14.27
C ASN A 117 8.96 10.45 15.73
N LYS A 118 8.71 9.50 16.63
CA LYS A 118 8.34 9.76 18.05
C LYS A 118 9.35 10.65 18.78
N LYS A 119 10.63 10.50 18.50
CA LYS A 119 11.69 11.31 19.14
C LYS A 119 11.61 12.80 18.81
N PHE A 120 10.90 13.16 17.75
CA PHE A 120 10.70 14.55 17.32
C PHE A 120 9.36 15.14 17.81
N ILE A 121 8.51 14.34 18.45
CA ILE A 121 7.22 14.78 18.96
C ILE A 121 7.38 15.27 20.40
N SER A 122 6.74 16.38 20.72
CA SER A 122 6.80 17.01 22.05
C SER A 122 5.51 17.80 22.30
N ASP A 123 5.19 18.11 23.57
CA ASP A 123 4.04 18.93 23.93
C ASP A 123 4.13 20.38 23.41
N LYS A 124 5.36 20.85 23.16
CA LYS A 124 5.62 22.17 22.59
C LYS A 124 6.57 22.04 21.42
N SER A 125 6.22 22.72 20.33
CA SER A 125 7.09 22.78 19.16
C SER A 125 8.35 23.60 19.43
N ASN A 126 9.45 23.14 18.86
CA ASN A 126 10.70 23.90 18.70
C ASN A 126 11.10 23.83 17.22
N ILE A 127 10.67 24.82 16.45
CA ILE A 127 10.81 24.83 15.00
C ILE A 127 12.12 25.52 14.64
N VAL A 128 13.16 24.71 14.46
CA VAL A 128 14.52 25.17 14.13
C VAL A 128 15.08 24.34 12.98
N SER A 129 16.04 24.89 12.24
CA SER A 129 16.70 24.19 11.12
C SER A 129 17.80 23.21 11.57
N ASP A 130 17.92 22.95 12.87
CA ASP A 130 18.75 21.87 13.42
C ASP A 130 17.87 20.66 13.72
N ILE A 131 18.10 19.56 13.01
CA ILE A 131 17.32 18.33 13.16
C ILE A 131 17.39 17.72 14.56
N ASN A 132 18.46 17.96 15.30
CA ASN A 132 18.63 17.40 16.65
C ASN A 132 17.77 18.15 17.68
N GLU A 133 17.47 19.40 17.43
CA GLU A 133 16.67 20.26 18.31
C GLU A 133 15.22 20.40 17.85
N LEU A 134 14.94 20.03 16.58
CA LEU A 134 13.59 20.13 16.00
C LEU A 134 12.59 19.31 16.80
N LYS A 135 11.48 19.94 17.19
CA LYS A 135 10.31 19.29 17.82
C LYS A 135 9.03 19.84 17.21
N VAL A 136 8.05 18.94 17.03
CA VAL A 136 6.69 19.27 16.57
C VAL A 136 5.67 18.81 17.61
N SER A 137 4.63 19.60 17.83
CA SER A 137 3.57 19.27 18.77
C SER A 137 2.33 18.62 18.10
N GLY A 138 2.29 18.61 16.78
CA GLY A 138 1.17 18.08 15.98
C GLY A 138 1.32 18.38 14.51
N ASP A 139 0.19 18.47 13.81
CA ASP A 139 0.18 18.73 12.38
C ASP A 139 0.98 19.99 12.06
N THR A 140 1.99 19.86 11.21
CA THR A 140 2.92 20.93 10.86
C THR A 140 3.25 20.87 9.36
N LEU A 141 3.15 22.00 8.68
CA LEU A 141 3.59 22.20 7.31
C LEU A 141 4.88 23.03 7.34
N PHE A 142 5.91 22.55 6.66
CA PHE A 142 7.18 23.25 6.45
C PHE A 142 7.34 23.62 4.99
N ARG A 143 7.88 24.80 4.73
CA ARG A 143 8.51 25.18 3.48
C ARG A 143 10.01 25.19 3.71
N ILE A 144 10.70 24.32 3.03
CA ILE A 144 12.16 24.17 3.15
C ILE A 144 12.78 24.78 1.91
N LYS A 145 13.83 25.61 2.12
CA LYS A 145 14.64 26.15 1.06
C LYS A 145 16.11 26.13 1.47
N ASP A 146 16.97 25.66 0.59
CA ASP A 146 18.41 25.54 0.84
C ASP A 146 18.72 24.85 2.19
N LYS A 147 17.97 23.78 2.51
CA LYS A 147 18.04 23.00 3.76
C LYS A 147 17.69 23.78 5.04
N ASN A 148 17.03 24.90 4.93
CA ASN A 148 16.55 25.69 6.06
C ASN A 148 15.01 25.78 6.04
N ILE A 149 14.41 25.92 7.22
CA ILE A 149 12.99 26.23 7.34
C ILE A 149 12.81 27.70 6.98
N GLU A 150 12.21 27.97 5.82
CA GLU A 150 11.87 29.33 5.39
C GLU A 150 10.55 29.79 6.00
N GLU A 151 9.58 28.86 6.06
CA GLU A 151 8.25 29.12 6.60
C GLU A 151 7.68 27.83 7.22
N TYR A 152 6.83 27.98 8.22
CA TYR A 152 6.06 26.88 8.76
C TYR A 152 4.66 27.30 9.20
N LYS A 153 3.73 26.33 9.22
CA LYS A 153 2.37 26.49 9.77
C LYS A 153 2.08 25.31 10.68
N GLU A 154 1.47 25.59 11.83
CA GLU A 154 1.05 24.57 12.79
C GLU A 154 -0.47 24.57 12.98
N GLY A 155 -1.00 23.38 13.20
CA GLY A 155 -2.41 23.13 13.44
C GLY A 155 -3.26 23.12 12.17
N THR A 156 -4.29 22.29 12.19
CA THR A 156 -5.14 21.97 11.03
C THR A 156 -5.73 23.22 10.36
N SER A 157 -6.17 24.21 11.14
CA SER A 157 -6.80 25.41 10.59
C SER A 157 -5.81 26.27 9.80
N ASN A 158 -4.62 26.55 10.36
CA ASN A 158 -3.60 27.37 9.73
C ASN A 158 -3.05 26.67 8.46
N ILE A 159 -2.79 25.38 8.56
CA ILE A 159 -2.30 24.58 7.43
C ILE A 159 -3.35 24.57 6.30
N SER A 160 -4.61 24.32 6.62
CA SER A 160 -5.69 24.28 5.62
C SER A 160 -5.89 25.63 4.94
N SER A 161 -5.81 26.73 5.68
CA SER A 161 -5.92 28.08 5.13
C SER A 161 -4.75 28.37 4.17
N TYR A 162 -3.54 28.04 4.57
CA TYR A 162 -2.36 28.22 3.74
C TYR A 162 -2.38 27.36 2.48
N LEU A 163 -2.73 26.06 2.62
CA LEU A 163 -2.87 25.16 1.47
C LEU A 163 -3.95 25.62 0.51
N LYS A 164 -5.06 26.17 1.01
CA LYS A 164 -6.13 26.75 0.18
C LYS A 164 -5.60 27.95 -0.62
N GLU A 165 -4.83 28.82 0.01
CA GLU A 165 -4.21 30.01 -0.61
C GLU A 165 -3.27 29.61 -1.75
N ILE A 166 -2.28 28.76 -1.49
CA ILE A 166 -1.31 28.34 -2.50
C ILE A 166 -1.92 27.47 -3.63
N SER A 167 -3.06 26.83 -3.36
CA SER A 167 -3.80 26.02 -4.35
C SER A 167 -4.82 26.85 -5.16
N ALA A 168 -5.08 28.10 -4.81
CA ALA A 168 -6.01 28.96 -5.55
C ALA A 168 -5.44 29.35 -6.89
#